data_99b03ffe61b5804b6636068dc8e11765
#
_entry.id   99b03ffe61b5804b6636068dc8e11765
#
_cell.length_a   1.000
_cell.length_b   1.000
_cell.length_c   1.000
_cell.angle_alpha   90.00
_cell.angle_beta   90.00
_cell.angle_gamma   90.00
#
_symmetry.space_group_name_H-M   'P 1'
#
loop_
_entity.id
_entity.type
_entity.pdbx_description
1 polymer ?
#
loop_
_entity_poly.entity_id
_entity_poly.type
_entity_poly.pdbx_seq_one_letter_code
_entity_poly.pdbx_strand_id
1 'polypeptide(L)'
;MNRRAFGERVTVMQGSLYRVAASYLHGESDRLDAVAEAIANAWEKRQTLRDEALFATWMTRILIRVCVDMQRRQKRMIPTDDVAERTAEDEKVTAMREAIDSLPEREQKTILLRF
;
A
#
# COMPACT_ATOMS: atom_id res chain seq x y z
N MET A 1 -19.56 -2.94 7.48
CA MET A 1 -19.45 -1.84 6.49
C MET A 1 -20.11 -2.27 5.19
N ASN A 2 -21.02 -1.45 4.69
CA ASN A 2 -21.69 -1.76 3.43
C ASN A 2 -20.85 -1.26 2.23
N ARG A 3 -21.28 -1.65 1.02
CA ARG A 3 -20.55 -1.31 -0.21
C ARG A 3 -20.36 0.20 -0.41
N ARG A 4 -21.40 0.98 -0.12
CA ARG A 4 -21.36 2.43 -0.29
C ARG A 4 -20.35 3.08 0.67
N ALA A 5 -20.40 2.73 1.94
CA ALA A 5 -19.49 3.26 2.94
C ALA A 5 -18.04 2.88 2.63
N PHE A 6 -17.82 1.64 2.20
CA PHE A 6 -16.49 1.17 1.78
C PHE A 6 -15.96 2.01 0.62
N GLY A 7 -16.77 2.19 -0.43
CA GLY A 7 -16.39 2.96 -1.61
C GLY A 7 -16.06 4.42 -1.27
N GLU A 8 -16.83 5.04 -0.40
CA GLU A 8 -16.58 6.42 0.03
C GLU A 8 -15.25 6.56 0.75
N ARG A 9 -14.92 5.62 1.65
CA ARG A 9 -13.66 5.63 2.39
C ARG A 9 -12.46 5.39 1.47
N VAL A 10 -12.59 4.47 0.53
CA VAL A 10 -11.53 4.20 -0.45
C VAL A 10 -11.30 5.43 -1.32
N THR A 11 -12.36 6.09 -1.76
CA THR A 11 -12.26 7.29 -2.59
C THR A 11 -11.48 8.39 -1.88
N VAL A 12 -11.74 8.61 -0.61
CA VAL A 12 -11.00 9.59 0.20
C VAL A 12 -9.51 9.25 0.29
N MET A 13 -9.17 7.96 0.28
CA MET A 13 -7.80 7.49 0.44
C MET A 13 -7.04 7.30 -0.87
N GLN A 14 -7.65 7.49 -2.03
CA GLN A 14 -7.02 7.15 -3.32
C GLN A 14 -5.65 7.78 -3.51
N GLY A 15 -5.50 9.05 -3.19
CA GLY A 15 -4.22 9.74 -3.31
C GLY A 15 -3.15 9.14 -2.40
N SER A 16 -3.50 8.84 -1.16
CA SER A 16 -2.60 8.23 -0.20
C SER A 16 -2.20 6.81 -0.65
N LEU A 17 -3.16 6.04 -1.12
CA LEU A 17 -2.90 4.68 -1.60
C LEU A 17 -1.96 4.69 -2.81
N TYR A 18 -2.19 5.58 -3.76
CA TYR A 18 -1.32 5.70 -4.93
C TYR A 18 0.11 6.08 -4.52
N ARG A 19 0.28 7.02 -3.59
CA ARG A 19 1.61 7.41 -3.10
C ARG A 19 2.34 6.26 -2.42
N VAL A 20 1.63 5.45 -1.64
CA VAL A 20 2.23 4.26 -1.04
C VAL A 20 2.66 3.27 -2.12
N ALA A 21 1.81 3.01 -3.10
CA ALA A 21 2.16 2.13 -4.22
C ALA A 21 3.37 2.67 -4.99
N ALA A 22 3.46 3.99 -5.18
CA ALA A 22 4.58 4.63 -5.85
C ALA A 22 5.90 4.45 -5.11
N SER A 23 5.86 4.24 -3.80
CA SER A 23 7.07 3.98 -3.02
C SER A 23 7.61 2.56 -3.21
N TYR A 24 6.82 1.65 -3.74
CA TYR A 24 7.21 0.25 -3.99
C TYR A 24 7.38 -0.08 -5.46
N LEU A 25 6.62 0.55 -6.34
CA LEU A 25 6.51 0.18 -7.76
C LEU A 25 6.86 1.36 -8.65
N HIS A 26 7.62 1.10 -9.73
CA HIS A 26 8.12 2.16 -10.61
C HIS A 26 7.15 2.56 -11.72
N GLY A 27 6.37 1.61 -12.25
CA GLY A 27 5.47 1.87 -13.36
C GLY A 27 4.09 2.33 -12.92
N GLU A 28 3.50 3.27 -13.64
CA GLU A 28 2.14 3.72 -13.36
C GLU A 28 1.13 2.58 -13.45
N SER A 29 1.26 1.73 -14.46
CA SER A 29 0.39 0.57 -14.64
C SER A 29 0.43 -0.37 -13.43
N ASP A 30 1.63 -0.66 -12.92
CA ASP A 30 1.81 -1.52 -11.76
C ASP A 30 1.22 -0.89 -10.50
N ARG A 31 1.38 0.42 -10.34
CA ARG A 31 0.82 1.15 -9.20
C ARG A 31 -0.70 1.08 -9.19
N LEU A 32 -1.32 1.32 -10.33
CA LEU A 32 -2.78 1.26 -10.46
C LEU A 32 -3.29 -0.16 -10.25
N ASP A 33 -2.60 -1.16 -10.79
CA ASP A 33 -2.94 -2.57 -10.59
C ASP A 33 -2.86 -2.96 -9.12
N ALA A 34 -1.82 -2.51 -8.42
CA ALA A 34 -1.66 -2.80 -7.00
C ALA A 34 -2.79 -2.20 -6.18
N VAL A 35 -3.15 -0.95 -6.45
CA VAL A 35 -4.24 -0.28 -5.73
C VAL A 35 -5.56 -1.00 -6.00
N ALA A 36 -5.83 -1.36 -7.27
CA ALA A 36 -7.06 -2.08 -7.63
C ALA A 36 -7.13 -3.45 -6.94
N GLU A 37 -6.04 -4.20 -6.94
CA GLU A 37 -5.96 -5.51 -6.28
C GLU A 37 -6.16 -5.36 -4.77
N ALA A 38 -5.54 -4.35 -4.17
CA ALA A 38 -5.68 -4.09 -2.74
C ALA A 38 -7.13 -3.76 -2.36
N ILE A 39 -7.82 -2.98 -3.18
CA ILE A 39 -9.23 -2.63 -2.96
C ILE A 39 -10.11 -3.90 -3.03
N ALA A 40 -9.87 -4.76 -4.01
CA ALA A 40 -10.60 -6.01 -4.14
C ALA A 40 -10.36 -6.94 -2.93
N ASN A 41 -9.11 -7.06 -2.51
CA ASN A 41 -8.74 -7.87 -1.33
C ASN A 41 -9.37 -7.31 -0.06
N ALA A 42 -9.37 -6.00 0.09
CA ALA A 42 -9.97 -5.33 1.24
C ALA A 42 -11.47 -5.58 1.30
N TRP A 43 -12.15 -5.51 0.17
CA TRP A 43 -13.58 -5.78 0.10
C TRP A 43 -13.90 -7.21 0.55
N GLU A 44 -13.13 -8.19 0.08
CA GLU A 44 -13.31 -9.58 0.47
C GLU A 44 -13.06 -9.79 1.98
N LYS A 45 -12.13 -9.05 2.55
CA LYS A 45 -11.73 -9.18 3.96
C LYS A 45 -12.40 -8.15 4.87
N ARG A 46 -13.39 -7.41 4.39
CA ARG A 46 -13.99 -6.30 5.14
C ARG A 46 -14.53 -6.70 6.50
N GLN A 47 -14.95 -7.94 6.65
CA GLN A 47 -15.47 -8.43 7.93
C GLN A 47 -14.37 -8.63 8.98
N THR A 48 -13.11 -8.68 8.57
CA THR A 48 -11.98 -8.78 9.51
C THR A 48 -11.67 -7.44 10.16
N LEU A 49 -12.16 -6.35 9.60
CA LEU A 49 -12.02 -5.02 10.19
C LEU A 49 -13.04 -4.85 11.31
N ARG A 50 -12.57 -4.88 12.54
CA ARG A 50 -13.43 -4.79 13.73
C ARG A 50 -13.73 -3.37 14.16
N ASP A 51 -12.80 -2.46 13.90
CA ASP A 51 -12.92 -1.06 14.27
C ASP A 51 -12.77 -0.19 13.03
N GLU A 52 -13.87 0.44 12.61
CA GLU A 52 -13.88 1.27 11.40
C GLU A 52 -12.95 2.48 11.51
N ALA A 53 -12.64 2.94 12.72
CA ALA A 53 -11.68 4.01 12.91
C ALA A 53 -10.27 3.62 12.44
N LEU A 54 -9.98 2.33 12.31
CA LEU A 54 -8.70 1.80 11.86
C LEU A 54 -8.67 1.48 10.36
N PHE A 55 -9.69 1.90 9.62
CA PHE A 55 -9.81 1.59 8.19
C PHE A 55 -8.57 2.02 7.41
N ALA A 56 -8.08 3.23 7.63
CA ALA A 56 -6.93 3.76 6.89
C ALA A 56 -5.69 2.87 7.07
N THR A 57 -5.38 2.50 8.29
CA THR A 57 -4.24 1.62 8.60
C THR A 57 -4.42 0.24 8.00
N TRP A 58 -5.59 -0.33 8.20
CA TRP A 58 -5.93 -1.66 7.70
C TRP A 58 -5.84 -1.73 6.18
N MET A 59 -6.40 -0.74 5.47
CA MET A 59 -6.35 -0.67 4.02
C MET A 59 -4.92 -0.51 3.51
N THR A 60 -4.15 0.36 4.15
CA THR A 60 -2.75 0.61 3.78
C THR A 60 -1.91 -0.66 3.93
N ARG A 61 -2.12 -1.44 4.97
CA ARG A 61 -1.42 -2.71 5.18
C ARG A 61 -1.72 -3.71 4.07
N ILE A 62 -2.97 -3.80 3.66
CA ILE A 62 -3.37 -4.67 2.54
C ILE A 62 -2.63 -4.25 1.27
N LEU A 63 -2.58 -2.94 1.00
CA LEU A 63 -1.87 -2.43 -0.18
C LEU A 63 -0.37 -2.73 -0.11
N ILE A 64 0.27 -2.51 1.02
CA ILE A 64 1.71 -2.79 1.17
C ILE A 64 1.99 -4.26 0.88
N ARG A 65 1.17 -5.16 1.40
CA ARG A 65 1.33 -6.60 1.12
C ARG A 65 1.22 -6.91 -0.36
N VAL A 66 0.24 -6.31 -1.05
CA VAL A 66 0.10 -6.47 -2.50
C VAL A 66 1.35 -5.98 -3.22
N CYS A 67 1.85 -4.81 -2.87
CA CYS A 67 3.06 -4.24 -3.48
C CYS A 67 4.27 -5.13 -3.27
N VAL A 68 4.48 -5.63 -2.06
CA VAL A 68 5.60 -6.53 -1.75
C VAL A 68 5.49 -7.82 -2.55
N ASP A 69 4.30 -8.39 -2.66
CA ASP A 69 4.08 -9.61 -3.44
C ASP A 69 4.35 -9.38 -4.92
N MET A 70 3.96 -8.23 -5.47
CA MET A 70 4.26 -7.87 -6.85
C MET A 70 5.77 -7.72 -7.08
N GLN A 71 6.49 -7.11 -6.16
CA GLN A 71 7.94 -7.00 -6.24
C GLN A 71 8.62 -8.37 -6.25
N ARG A 72 8.15 -9.27 -5.41
CA ARG A 72 8.70 -10.63 -5.35
C ARG A 72 8.48 -11.38 -6.65
N ARG A 73 7.31 -11.23 -7.27
CA ARG A 73 7.02 -11.84 -8.57
C ARG A 73 7.93 -11.26 -9.65
N GLN A 74 8.14 -9.95 -9.67
CA GLN A 74 9.01 -9.29 -10.63
C GLN A 74 10.47 -9.75 -10.49
N LYS A 75 10.95 -9.89 -9.26
CA LYS A 75 12.30 -10.39 -8.99
C LYS A 75 12.52 -11.82 -9.51
N ARG A 76 11.51 -12.67 -9.41
CA ARG A 76 11.59 -14.05 -9.93
C ARG A 76 11.65 -14.10 -11.44
N MET A 77 11.06 -13.13 -12.12
CA MET A 77 11.01 -13.08 -13.59
C MET A 77 12.26 -12.49 -14.21
N ILE A 78 12.99 -11.66 -13.46
CA ILE A 78 14.17 -10.94 -13.95
C ILE A 78 15.39 -11.39 -13.16
N PRO A 79 16.42 -12.04 -13.82
CA PRO A 79 17.68 -12.30 -13.14
C PRO A 79 18.33 -10.96 -12.82
N THR A 80 18.37 -10.61 -11.57
CA THR A 80 18.88 -9.32 -11.13
C THR A 80 20.22 -9.45 -10.45
N ASP A 81 21.01 -8.41 -10.59
CA ASP A 81 22.24 -8.21 -9.84
C ASP A 81 21.87 -7.88 -8.38
N ASP A 82 22.39 -8.66 -7.43
CA ASP A 82 22.10 -8.48 -6.02
C ASP A 82 22.38 -7.07 -5.51
N VAL A 83 23.43 -6.44 -6.03
CA VAL A 83 23.81 -5.07 -5.62
C VAL A 83 22.75 -4.07 -6.06
N ALA A 84 22.24 -4.20 -7.28
CA ALA A 84 21.18 -3.34 -7.80
C ALA A 84 19.88 -3.53 -7.01
N GLU A 85 19.56 -4.74 -6.59
CA GLU A 85 18.40 -5.02 -5.77
C GLU A 85 18.44 -4.30 -4.43
N ARG A 86 19.59 -4.36 -3.76
CA ARG A 86 19.76 -3.70 -2.46
C ARG A 86 19.57 -2.19 -2.54
N THR A 87 20.16 -1.58 -3.56
CA THR A 87 20.00 -0.13 -3.78
C THR A 87 18.54 0.24 -4.03
N ALA A 88 17.85 -0.55 -4.85
CA ALA A 88 16.45 -0.32 -5.15
C ALA A 88 15.57 -0.47 -3.89
N GLU A 89 15.86 -1.44 -3.03
CA GLU A 89 15.14 -1.64 -1.78
C GLU A 89 15.33 -0.48 -0.82
N ASP A 90 16.56 0.03 -0.70
CA ASP A 90 16.86 1.18 0.15
C ASP A 90 16.12 2.43 -0.32
N GLU A 91 16.11 2.68 -1.61
CA GLU A 91 15.36 3.79 -2.20
C GLU A 91 13.85 3.67 -1.93
N LYS A 92 13.31 2.47 -2.04
CA LYS A 92 11.88 2.21 -1.79
C LYS A 92 11.52 2.42 -0.33
N VAL A 93 12.37 2.00 0.60
CA VAL A 93 12.15 2.24 2.02
C VAL A 93 12.13 3.73 2.33
N THR A 94 13.05 4.49 1.75
CA THR A 94 13.09 5.95 1.89
C THR A 94 11.83 6.60 1.33
N ALA A 95 11.41 6.19 0.13
CA ALA A 95 10.21 6.72 -0.50
C ALA A 95 8.95 6.39 0.30
N MET A 96 8.89 5.19 0.90
CA MET A 96 7.77 4.82 1.75
C MET A 96 7.69 5.71 2.98
N ARG A 97 8.83 6.02 3.61
CA ARG A 97 8.88 6.93 4.76
C ARG A 97 8.38 8.31 4.37
N GLU A 98 8.80 8.83 3.23
CA GLU A 98 8.34 10.11 2.72
C GLU A 98 6.83 10.10 2.46
N ALA A 99 6.31 9.02 1.90
CA ALA A 99 4.89 8.87 1.67
C ALA A 99 4.09 8.87 2.98
N ILE A 100 4.58 8.16 4.00
CA ILE A 100 3.96 8.15 5.33
C ILE A 100 4.02 9.54 5.96
N ASP A 101 5.16 10.22 5.87
CA ASP A 101 5.35 11.56 6.42
C ASP A 101 4.44 12.59 5.77
N SER A 102 4.02 12.34 4.52
CA SER A 102 3.08 13.22 3.82
C SER A 102 1.62 13.03 4.23
N LEU A 103 1.31 11.97 4.99
CA LEU A 103 -0.04 11.72 5.48
C LEU A 103 -0.38 12.65 6.65
N PRO A 104 -1.68 12.89 6.92
CA PRO A 104 -2.07 13.60 8.13
C PRO A 104 -1.50 12.93 9.37
N GLU A 105 -1.12 13.73 10.37
CA GLU A 105 -0.47 13.24 11.59
C GLU A 105 -1.21 12.08 12.25
N ARG A 106 -2.53 12.14 12.27
CA ARG A 106 -3.39 11.10 12.84
C ARG A 106 -3.19 9.76 12.14
N GLU A 107 -3.11 9.76 10.80
CA GLU A 107 -2.91 8.56 10.02
C GLU A 107 -1.49 8.03 10.17
N GLN A 108 -0.50 8.92 10.25
CA GLN A 108 0.89 8.54 10.50
C GLN A 108 1.03 7.77 11.80
N LYS A 109 0.47 8.28 12.88
CA LYS A 109 0.52 7.64 14.19
C LYS A 109 -0.14 6.27 14.16
N THR A 110 -1.27 6.15 13.49
CA THR A 110 -2.00 4.90 13.39
C THR A 110 -1.18 3.86 12.63
N ILE A 111 -0.54 4.25 11.53
CA ILE A 111 0.30 3.35 10.74
C ILE A 111 1.54 2.93 11.52
N LEU A 112 2.26 3.87 12.14
CA LEU A 112 3.48 3.60 12.87
C LEU A 112 3.26 2.69 14.09
N LEU A 113 2.15 2.85 14.80
CA LEU A 113 1.84 2.01 15.95
C LEU A 113 1.51 0.57 15.56
N ARG A 114 1.17 0.31 14.30
CA ARG A 114 0.78 -1.00 13.79
C ARG A 114 1.93 -1.75 13.10
N PHE A 115 2.94 -1.03 12.70
CA PHE A 115 4.14 -1.62 12.12
C PHE A 115 5.24 -1.79 13.17
#